data_b2ed91fc876a58cb62ef28f2eefd522e
#
_entry.id   b2ed91fc876a58cb62ef28f2eefd522e
#
_cell.length_a   1.000
_cell.length_b   1.000
_cell.length_c   1.000
_cell.angle_alpha   90.00
_cell.angle_beta   90.00
_cell.angle_gamma   90.00
#
_symmetry.space_group_name_H-M   'P 1'
#
loop_
_entity.id
_entity.type
_entity.pdbx_description
1 polymer ?
#
loop_
_entity_poly.entity_id
_entity_poly.type
_entity_poly.pdbx_seq_one_letter_code
_entity_poly.pdbx_strand_id
1 'polypeptide(L)'
;MRDEKAWKWVNENELSYKIWNNKYRNDNESFDDWLDRVSNKNGEIRRLILEKKFLFGGRTLANRGTNNGSLNNCYSAGYVPDSLDGIMKTARDIAMTFKAQGGQGLSLSKIRPKGSLINNTFKSDGIVPFMEIFNTVTESVSQGGSRKGALMMSLDINHPEIETFMTIKSNHQKIT
;
A
#
# COMPACT_ATOMS: atom_id res chain seq x y z
N MET A 1 -8.97 -28.03 -12.75
CA MET A 1 -10.10 -28.68 -12.04
C MET A 1 -10.48 -27.78 -10.88
N ARG A 2 -11.79 -27.62 -10.58
CA ARG A 2 -12.28 -26.81 -9.47
C ARG A 2 -11.99 -27.55 -8.15
N ASP A 3 -11.53 -26.81 -7.13
CA ASP A 3 -11.44 -27.37 -5.77
C ASP A 3 -12.83 -27.32 -5.12
N GLU A 4 -13.42 -28.47 -4.91
CA GLU A 4 -14.80 -28.60 -4.41
C GLU A 4 -14.96 -28.13 -2.95
N LYS A 5 -13.91 -28.24 -2.13
CA LYS A 5 -13.95 -27.74 -0.74
C LYS A 5 -13.97 -26.21 -0.71
N ALA A 6 -13.10 -25.58 -1.50
CA ALA A 6 -13.08 -24.13 -1.64
C ALA A 6 -14.41 -23.62 -2.21
N TRP A 7 -14.95 -24.30 -3.24
CA TRP A 7 -16.22 -23.95 -3.85
C TRP A 7 -17.37 -23.92 -2.84
N LYS A 8 -17.49 -24.96 -2.05
CA LYS A 8 -18.49 -25.04 -0.97
C LYS A 8 -18.24 -23.99 0.12
N TRP A 9 -16.98 -23.77 0.48
CA TRP A 9 -16.63 -22.78 1.51
C TRP A 9 -17.00 -21.35 1.10
N VAL A 10 -16.88 -20.99 -0.17
CA VAL A 10 -17.32 -19.68 -0.70
C VAL A 10 -18.83 -19.62 -1.04
N ASN A 11 -19.63 -20.59 -0.55
CA ASN A 11 -21.07 -20.72 -0.81
C ASN A 11 -21.41 -20.79 -2.31
N GLU A 12 -20.61 -21.54 -3.06
CA GLU A 12 -20.80 -21.76 -4.50
C GLU A 12 -20.85 -20.46 -5.31
N ASN A 13 -20.21 -19.39 -4.80
CA ASN A 13 -20.17 -18.09 -5.44
C ASN A 13 -18.98 -18.01 -6.40
N GLU A 14 -19.26 -17.84 -7.68
CA GLU A 14 -18.27 -17.82 -8.76
C GLU A 14 -17.21 -16.70 -8.59
N LEU A 15 -17.63 -15.48 -8.20
CA LEU A 15 -16.71 -14.37 -8.00
C LEU A 15 -15.77 -14.64 -6.81
N SER A 16 -16.31 -15.09 -5.71
CA SER A 16 -15.54 -15.41 -4.51
C SER A 16 -14.55 -16.54 -4.77
N TYR A 17 -14.96 -17.58 -5.50
CA TYR A 17 -14.07 -18.65 -5.91
C TYR A 17 -12.93 -18.15 -6.81
N LYS A 18 -13.24 -17.33 -7.82
CA LYS A 18 -12.23 -16.72 -8.69
C LYS A 18 -11.23 -15.85 -7.91
N ILE A 19 -11.73 -15.09 -6.94
CA ILE A 19 -10.86 -14.27 -6.07
C ILE A 19 -9.93 -15.17 -5.25
N TRP A 20 -10.45 -16.20 -4.60
CA TRP A 20 -9.63 -17.16 -3.85
C TRP A 20 -8.60 -17.84 -4.76
N ASN A 21 -9.03 -18.40 -5.87
CA ASN A 21 -8.18 -19.17 -6.78
C ASN A 21 -7.07 -18.33 -7.43
N ASN A 22 -7.37 -17.06 -7.81
CA ASN A 22 -6.45 -16.24 -8.60
C ASN A 22 -5.60 -15.29 -7.76
N LYS A 23 -6.00 -15.01 -6.51
CA LYS A 23 -5.31 -14.02 -5.67
C LYS A 23 -4.73 -14.59 -4.38
N TYR A 24 -5.31 -15.66 -3.85
CA TYR A 24 -4.94 -16.16 -2.52
C TYR A 24 -4.40 -17.58 -2.52
N ARG A 25 -4.71 -18.34 -3.52
CA ARG A 25 -4.19 -19.69 -3.75
C ARG A 25 -2.81 -19.60 -4.39
N ASN A 26 -1.82 -20.34 -3.89
CA ASN A 26 -0.55 -20.54 -4.56
C ASN A 26 -0.64 -21.70 -5.57
N ASP A 27 0.38 -21.83 -6.44
CA ASP A 27 0.42 -22.80 -7.52
C ASP A 27 -0.05 -24.20 -7.09
N ASN A 28 -1.18 -24.65 -7.62
CA ASN A 28 -1.78 -25.95 -7.40
C ASN A 28 -2.06 -26.36 -5.94
N GLU A 29 -1.99 -25.42 -4.99
CA GLU A 29 -2.34 -25.64 -3.60
C GLU A 29 -3.81 -26.08 -3.47
N SER A 30 -4.09 -27.14 -2.72
CA SER A 30 -5.48 -27.50 -2.37
C SER A 30 -6.06 -26.50 -1.36
N PHE A 31 -7.39 -26.51 -1.18
CA PHE A 31 -8.02 -25.67 -0.15
C PHE A 31 -7.51 -26.01 1.27
N ASP A 32 -7.24 -27.28 1.55
CA ASP A 32 -6.70 -27.70 2.84
C ASP A 32 -5.25 -27.22 3.03
N ASP A 33 -4.40 -27.31 1.99
CA ASP A 33 -3.02 -26.79 2.04
C ASP A 33 -3.00 -25.27 2.25
N TRP A 34 -3.87 -24.55 1.49
CA TRP A 34 -4.05 -23.10 1.68
C TRP A 34 -4.47 -22.78 3.12
N LEU A 35 -5.43 -23.51 3.66
CA LEU A 35 -5.95 -23.29 5.00
C LEU A 35 -4.87 -23.56 6.06
N ASP A 36 -4.06 -24.61 5.89
CA ASP A 36 -2.93 -24.93 6.74
C ASP A 36 -1.84 -23.85 6.68
N ARG A 37 -1.53 -23.38 5.48
CA ARG A 37 -0.56 -22.30 5.26
C ARG A 37 -1.01 -21.01 5.93
N VAL A 38 -2.21 -20.52 5.67
CA VAL A 38 -2.69 -19.24 6.22
C VAL A 38 -2.93 -19.29 7.73
N SER A 39 -3.34 -20.44 8.28
CA SER A 39 -3.49 -20.64 9.72
C SER A 39 -2.17 -20.94 10.44
N ASN A 40 -1.09 -21.18 9.70
CA ASN A 40 0.16 -21.73 10.24
C ASN A 40 -0.05 -23.04 11.02
N LYS A 41 -0.92 -23.89 10.50
CA LYS A 41 -1.35 -25.18 11.10
C LYS A 41 -1.98 -25.04 12.50
N ASN A 42 -2.37 -23.83 12.90
CA ASN A 42 -3.08 -23.61 14.16
C ASN A 42 -4.54 -24.04 14.00
N GLY A 43 -4.96 -25.06 14.77
CA GLY A 43 -6.28 -25.67 14.66
C GLY A 43 -7.44 -24.72 14.98
N GLU A 44 -7.26 -23.81 15.94
CA GLU A 44 -8.29 -22.84 16.30
C GLU A 44 -8.48 -21.77 15.20
N ILE A 45 -7.38 -21.23 14.69
CA ILE A 45 -7.44 -20.27 13.55
C ILE A 45 -8.07 -20.95 12.34
N ARG A 46 -7.66 -22.19 12.03
CA ARG A 46 -8.26 -22.99 10.96
C ARG A 46 -9.78 -23.13 11.12
N ARG A 47 -10.23 -23.47 12.33
CA ARG A 47 -11.65 -23.59 12.65
C ARG A 47 -12.40 -22.28 12.46
N LEU A 48 -11.85 -21.16 12.96
CA LEU A 48 -12.46 -19.84 12.82
C LEU A 48 -12.60 -19.41 11.35
N ILE A 49 -11.62 -19.73 10.51
CA ILE A 49 -11.68 -19.46 9.06
C ILE A 49 -12.77 -20.32 8.40
N LEU A 50 -12.82 -21.61 8.72
CA LEU A 50 -13.84 -22.52 8.19
C LEU A 50 -15.26 -22.09 8.58
N GLU A 51 -15.46 -21.67 9.82
CA GLU A 51 -16.72 -21.16 10.34
C GLU A 51 -17.04 -19.71 9.86
N LYS A 52 -16.16 -19.08 9.08
CA LYS A 52 -16.29 -17.69 8.60
C LYS A 52 -16.40 -16.64 9.71
N LYS A 53 -15.88 -16.96 10.89
CA LYS A 53 -15.83 -16.04 12.03
C LYS A 53 -14.60 -15.13 12.04
N PHE A 54 -13.56 -15.52 11.30
CA PHE A 54 -12.33 -14.76 11.16
C PHE A 54 -11.71 -15.00 9.78
N LEU A 55 -11.13 -13.94 9.20
CA LEU A 55 -10.34 -14.02 7.99
C LEU A 55 -9.20 -12.99 8.06
N PHE A 56 -8.01 -13.40 7.69
CA PHE A 56 -6.86 -12.49 7.59
C PHE A 56 -7.05 -11.48 6.45
N GLY A 57 -6.33 -10.36 6.52
CA GLY A 57 -6.21 -9.43 5.41
C GLY A 57 -5.61 -10.08 4.16
N GLY A 58 -5.93 -9.53 3.00
CA GLY A 58 -5.61 -10.13 1.71
C GLY A 58 -4.12 -10.47 1.51
N ARG A 59 -3.20 -9.65 2.03
CA ARG A 59 -1.75 -9.94 1.95
C ARG A 59 -1.34 -11.17 2.75
N THR A 60 -1.89 -11.34 3.94
CA THR A 60 -1.63 -12.55 4.75
C THR A 60 -2.19 -13.78 4.07
N LEU A 61 -3.41 -13.69 3.49
CA LEU A 61 -4.02 -14.80 2.75
C LEU A 61 -3.18 -15.23 1.53
N ALA A 62 -2.58 -14.26 0.83
CA ALA A 62 -1.77 -14.53 -0.34
C ALA A 62 -0.34 -14.97 0.01
N ASN A 63 0.31 -14.29 0.95
CA ASN A 63 1.76 -14.33 1.08
C ASN A 63 2.28 -15.12 2.29
N ARG A 64 1.44 -15.41 3.30
CA ARG A 64 1.89 -16.15 4.48
C ARG A 64 2.44 -17.53 4.08
N GLY A 65 3.60 -17.89 4.59
CA GLY A 65 4.29 -19.13 4.26
C GLY A 65 4.90 -19.17 2.85
N THR A 66 5.03 -18.02 2.19
CA THR A 66 5.68 -17.88 0.89
C THR A 66 6.80 -16.83 0.96
N ASN A 67 7.64 -16.78 -0.08
CA ASN A 67 8.65 -15.73 -0.26
C ASN A 67 8.15 -14.56 -1.14
N ASN A 68 6.84 -14.45 -1.38
CA ASN A 68 6.25 -13.59 -2.40
C ASN A 68 5.83 -12.20 -1.90
N GLY A 69 6.48 -11.67 -0.87
CA GLY A 69 6.22 -10.30 -0.44
C GLY A 69 5.82 -10.15 1.03
N SER A 70 5.31 -8.99 1.40
CA SER A 70 4.96 -8.66 2.77
C SER A 70 3.62 -9.26 3.20
N LEU A 71 3.45 -9.46 4.50
CA LEU A 71 2.17 -9.79 5.13
C LEU A 71 1.34 -8.53 5.45
N ASN A 72 1.98 -7.35 5.44
CA ASN A 72 1.32 -6.08 5.72
C ASN A 72 0.81 -5.42 4.44
N ASN A 73 -0.37 -4.82 4.52
CA ASN A 73 -0.98 -4.11 3.39
C ASN A 73 -0.42 -2.70 3.22
N CYS A 74 -0.22 -1.99 4.34
CA CYS A 74 0.12 -0.57 4.36
C CYS A 74 1.18 -0.28 5.40
N TYR A 75 1.97 0.76 5.11
CA TYR A 75 3.07 1.24 5.94
C TYR A 75 2.92 2.76 6.14
N SER A 76 3.38 3.24 7.30
CA SER A 76 3.50 4.67 7.55
C SER A 76 4.98 5.06 7.53
N ALA A 77 5.34 6.02 6.68
CA ALA A 77 6.66 6.64 6.66
C ALA A 77 6.80 7.76 7.73
N GLY A 78 5.69 8.16 8.36
CA GLY A 78 5.67 9.29 9.27
C GLY A 78 5.84 10.63 8.54
N TYR A 79 6.57 11.55 9.15
CA TYR A 79 6.84 12.86 8.57
C TYR A 79 8.01 12.81 7.57
N VAL A 80 7.82 13.45 6.42
CA VAL A 80 8.91 13.69 5.48
C VAL A 80 9.86 14.74 6.08
N PRO A 81 11.17 14.46 6.19
CA PRO A 81 12.13 15.45 6.69
C PRO A 81 12.24 16.67 5.75
N ASP A 82 12.37 17.88 6.32
CA ASP A 82 12.54 19.11 5.56
C ASP A 82 13.99 19.30 5.07
N SER A 83 14.45 18.36 4.26
CA SER A 83 15.74 18.40 3.58
C SER A 83 15.68 17.62 2.27
N LEU A 84 16.46 18.02 1.28
CA LEU A 84 16.47 17.34 -0.02
C LEU A 84 16.85 15.86 0.14
N ASP A 85 17.85 15.54 0.94
CA ASP A 85 18.26 14.16 1.21
C ASP A 85 17.11 13.35 1.85
N GLY A 86 16.44 13.91 2.86
CA GLY A 86 15.30 13.25 3.52
C GLY A 86 14.11 13.03 2.58
N ILE A 87 13.83 14.00 1.70
CA ILE A 87 12.77 13.89 0.68
C ILE A 87 13.12 12.80 -0.33
N MET A 88 14.34 12.78 -0.87
CA MET A 88 14.77 11.77 -1.83
C MET A 88 14.88 10.37 -1.20
N LYS A 89 15.31 10.27 0.06
CA LYS A 89 15.25 9.03 0.81
C LYS A 89 13.82 8.54 0.96
N THR A 90 12.88 9.42 1.28
CA THR A 90 11.46 9.07 1.37
C THR A 90 10.93 8.55 0.02
N ALA A 91 11.28 9.19 -1.10
CA ALA A 91 10.92 8.74 -2.45
C ALA A 91 11.45 7.31 -2.74
N ARG A 92 12.70 7.04 -2.37
CA ARG A 92 13.29 5.70 -2.47
C ARG A 92 12.54 4.68 -1.61
N ASP A 93 12.22 5.02 -0.37
CA ASP A 93 11.55 4.12 0.57
C ASP A 93 10.11 3.81 0.10
N ILE A 94 9.41 4.79 -0.50
CA ILE A 94 8.13 4.60 -1.20
C ILE A 94 8.29 3.55 -2.32
N ALA A 95 9.27 3.73 -3.20
CA ALA A 95 9.52 2.80 -4.31
C ALA A 95 9.79 1.37 -3.83
N MET A 96 10.60 1.21 -2.78
CA MET A 96 10.91 -0.08 -2.18
C MET A 96 9.69 -0.72 -1.51
N THR A 97 8.83 0.08 -0.86
CA THR A 97 7.58 -0.39 -0.26
C THR A 97 6.63 -0.90 -1.34
N PHE A 98 6.49 -0.18 -2.45
CA PHE A 98 5.66 -0.62 -3.58
C PHE A 98 6.19 -1.88 -4.23
N LYS A 99 7.52 -1.99 -4.41
CA LYS A 99 8.15 -3.23 -4.89
C LYS A 99 7.82 -4.42 -3.98
N ALA A 100 7.76 -4.21 -2.66
CA ALA A 100 7.34 -5.21 -1.68
C ALA A 100 5.81 -5.37 -1.60
N GLN A 101 5.07 -4.78 -2.54
CA GLN A 101 3.61 -4.85 -2.65
C GLN A 101 2.84 -4.16 -1.51
N GLY A 102 3.45 -3.27 -0.75
CA GLY A 102 2.81 -2.45 0.29
C GLY A 102 2.23 -1.15 -0.26
N GLY A 103 1.20 -0.60 0.37
CA GLY A 103 0.82 0.80 0.24
C GLY A 103 1.59 1.66 1.24
N GLN A 104 1.71 2.96 1.00
CA GLN A 104 2.44 3.88 1.88
C GLN A 104 1.64 5.12 2.21
N GLY A 105 1.71 5.55 3.48
CA GLY A 105 1.24 6.85 3.94
C GLY A 105 2.40 7.69 4.46
N LEU A 106 2.35 9.01 4.22
CA LEU A 106 3.34 9.97 4.71
C LEU A 106 2.70 11.32 5.04
N SER A 107 3.39 12.12 5.85
CA SER A 107 2.97 13.48 6.17
C SER A 107 3.99 14.50 5.66
N LEU A 108 3.49 15.50 4.94
CA LEU A 108 4.27 16.62 4.41
C LEU A 108 4.39 17.79 5.40
N SER A 109 3.77 17.68 6.58
CA SER A 109 3.57 18.80 7.52
C SER A 109 4.86 19.42 8.05
N LYS A 110 6.01 18.76 7.93
CA LYS A 110 7.31 19.30 8.32
C LYS A 110 8.07 19.97 7.18
N ILE A 111 7.61 19.84 5.94
CA ILE A 111 8.24 20.53 4.81
C ILE A 111 7.89 22.00 4.92
N ARG A 112 8.89 22.87 4.80
CA ARG A 112 8.71 24.32 4.84
C ARG A 112 7.82 24.80 3.70
N PRO A 113 6.95 25.79 3.94
CA PRO A 113 6.05 26.29 2.91
C PRO A 113 6.79 27.09 1.84
N LYS A 114 6.10 27.30 0.71
CA LYS A 114 6.55 28.13 -0.39
C LYS A 114 6.91 29.53 0.09
N GLY A 115 8.06 30.02 -0.40
CA GLY A 115 8.58 31.36 -0.06
C GLY A 115 9.44 31.39 1.19
N SER A 116 9.52 30.33 1.99
CA SER A 116 10.45 30.24 3.13
C SER A 116 11.91 30.34 2.66
N LEU A 117 12.75 31.02 3.43
CA LEU A 117 14.18 31.14 3.09
C LEU A 117 14.93 29.83 3.33
N ILE A 118 15.75 29.46 2.38
CA ILE A 118 16.72 28.37 2.43
C ILE A 118 18.11 28.98 2.54
N ASN A 119 18.80 28.71 3.67
CA ASN A 119 20.16 29.26 3.92
C ASN A 119 20.27 30.77 3.68
N ASN A 120 19.24 31.53 3.99
CA ASN A 120 19.13 32.98 3.80
C ASN A 120 19.38 33.48 2.34
N THR A 121 19.34 32.59 1.35
CA THR A 121 19.71 32.94 -0.04
C THR A 121 18.58 32.58 -1.03
N PHE A 122 18.00 31.41 -0.92
CA PHE A 122 16.99 30.90 -1.86
C PHE A 122 15.63 30.86 -1.21
N LYS A 123 14.56 30.85 -2.02
CA LYS A 123 13.18 30.62 -1.56
C LYS A 123 12.75 29.23 -1.87
N SER A 124 12.04 28.61 -0.92
CA SER A 124 11.41 27.29 -1.09
C SER A 124 10.26 27.36 -2.10
N ASP A 125 10.13 26.34 -2.94
CA ASP A 125 8.97 26.14 -3.82
C ASP A 125 7.78 25.46 -3.10
N GLY A 126 7.93 25.11 -1.81
CA GLY A 126 6.90 24.51 -0.99
C GLY A 126 6.72 23.01 -1.21
N ILE A 127 5.51 22.52 -0.90
CA ILE A 127 5.20 21.07 -0.90
C ILE A 127 4.93 20.51 -2.30
N VAL A 128 4.43 21.33 -3.23
CA VAL A 128 3.89 20.87 -4.53
C VAL A 128 4.94 20.10 -5.37
N PRO A 129 6.18 20.61 -5.59
CA PRO A 129 7.17 19.89 -6.37
C PRO A 129 7.51 18.51 -5.79
N PHE A 130 7.50 18.38 -4.47
CA PHE A 130 7.77 17.10 -3.80
C PHE A 130 6.59 16.13 -3.90
N MET A 131 5.36 16.63 -3.88
CA MET A 131 4.17 15.85 -4.19
C MET A 131 4.24 15.27 -5.61
N GLU A 132 4.70 16.05 -6.60
CA GLU A 132 4.92 15.56 -7.98
C GLU A 132 5.96 14.43 -8.03
N ILE A 133 7.07 14.55 -7.30
CA ILE A 133 8.09 13.50 -7.22
C ILE A 133 7.47 12.22 -6.67
N PHE A 134 6.77 12.29 -5.54
CA PHE A 134 6.16 11.13 -4.90
C PHE A 134 5.07 10.51 -5.78
N ASN A 135 4.27 11.33 -6.48
CA ASN A 135 3.27 10.86 -7.43
C ASN A 135 3.92 10.13 -8.61
N THR A 136 4.98 10.70 -9.19
CA THR A 136 5.74 10.09 -10.29
C THR A 136 6.33 8.74 -9.88
N VAL A 137 6.89 8.63 -8.68
CA VAL A 137 7.37 7.35 -8.13
C VAL A 137 6.22 6.34 -8.02
N THR A 138 5.05 6.81 -7.55
CA THR A 138 3.86 5.95 -7.38
C THR A 138 3.35 5.40 -8.72
N GLU A 139 3.36 6.22 -9.76
CA GLU A 139 2.95 5.83 -11.11
C GLU A 139 3.95 4.91 -11.79
N SER A 140 5.24 5.16 -11.57
CA SER A 140 6.33 4.45 -12.25
C SER A 140 6.62 3.09 -11.64
N VAL A 141 6.42 2.91 -10.32
CA VAL A 141 6.73 1.65 -9.63
C VAL A 141 5.46 0.84 -9.45
N SER A 142 5.28 -0.17 -10.30
CA SER A 142 4.15 -1.10 -10.18
C SER A 142 4.44 -2.22 -9.18
N GLN A 143 3.40 -2.68 -8.50
CA GLN A 143 3.45 -3.81 -7.58
C GLN A 143 3.43 -5.14 -8.36
N GLY A 144 4.58 -5.56 -8.88
CA GLY A 144 4.69 -6.86 -9.58
C GLY A 144 3.77 -7.03 -10.79
N GLY A 145 3.46 -5.95 -11.53
CA GLY A 145 2.70 -5.96 -12.78
C GLY A 145 1.17 -6.00 -12.65
N SER A 146 0.62 -6.26 -11.47
CA SER A 146 -0.83 -6.44 -11.29
C SER A 146 -1.54 -5.31 -10.53
N ARG A 147 -0.81 -4.42 -9.87
CA ARG A 147 -1.35 -3.31 -9.08
C ARG A 147 -0.47 -2.08 -9.17
N LYS A 148 -1.08 -0.91 -9.35
CA LYS A 148 -0.38 0.38 -9.20
C LYS A 148 -0.01 0.63 -7.74
N GLY A 149 1.03 1.41 -7.48
CA GLY A 149 1.37 1.92 -6.16
C GLY A 149 0.16 2.63 -5.53
N ALA A 150 0.05 2.58 -4.20
CA ALA A 150 -0.98 3.29 -3.45
C ALA A 150 -0.30 4.18 -2.43
N LEU A 151 -0.34 5.49 -2.65
CA LEU A 151 0.25 6.51 -1.79
C LEU A 151 -0.83 7.38 -1.19
N MET A 152 -0.75 7.61 0.13
CA MET A 152 -1.53 8.63 0.82
C MET A 152 -0.59 9.72 1.32
N MET A 153 -0.88 10.97 1.00
CA MET A 153 -0.20 12.13 1.56
C MET A 153 -1.14 12.89 2.49
N SER A 154 -0.64 13.35 3.63
CA SER A 154 -1.37 14.17 4.57
C SER A 154 -0.64 15.48 4.83
N LEU A 155 -1.38 16.50 5.21
CA LEU A 155 -0.87 17.81 5.60
C LEU A 155 -1.64 18.30 6.83
N ASP A 156 -0.92 18.93 7.76
CA ASP A 156 -1.54 19.57 8.93
C ASP A 156 -2.45 20.73 8.48
N ILE A 157 -3.61 20.86 9.12
CA ILE A 157 -4.57 21.92 8.80
C ILE A 157 -4.01 23.34 9.05
N ASN A 158 -3.01 23.46 9.93
CA ASN A 158 -2.34 24.72 10.21
C ASN A 158 -1.17 25.02 9.26
N HIS A 159 -0.88 24.11 8.30
CA HIS A 159 0.20 24.36 7.35
C HIS A 159 -0.16 25.50 6.39
N PRO A 160 0.74 26.47 6.10
CA PRO A 160 0.43 27.63 5.25
C PRO A 160 -0.05 27.28 3.83
N GLU A 161 0.26 26.10 3.31
CA GLU A 161 -0.17 25.64 1.98
C GLU A 161 -1.38 24.69 2.03
N ILE A 162 -2.16 24.67 3.11
CA ILE A 162 -3.31 23.77 3.24
C ILE A 162 -4.36 23.96 2.14
N GLU A 163 -4.66 25.19 1.75
CA GLU A 163 -5.63 25.48 0.69
C GLU A 163 -5.14 24.94 -0.67
N THR A 164 -3.84 25.11 -0.97
CA THR A 164 -3.22 24.53 -2.17
C THR A 164 -3.31 23.02 -2.14
N PHE A 165 -3.01 22.39 -1.00
CA PHE A 165 -3.08 20.93 -0.83
C PHE A 165 -4.51 20.40 -1.04
N MET A 166 -5.52 21.08 -0.52
CA MET A 166 -6.94 20.67 -0.65
C MET A 166 -7.42 20.70 -2.09
N THR A 167 -6.92 21.62 -2.92
CA THR A 167 -7.37 21.84 -4.30
C THR A 167 -6.46 21.23 -5.35
N ILE A 168 -5.31 20.66 -4.95
CA ILE A 168 -4.23 20.27 -5.86
C ILE A 168 -4.69 19.25 -6.91
N LYS A 169 -5.49 18.27 -6.54
CA LYS A 169 -6.00 17.26 -7.48
C LYS A 169 -6.92 17.83 -8.56
N SER A 170 -7.62 18.91 -8.25
CA SER A 170 -8.50 19.59 -9.20
C SER A 170 -7.73 20.54 -10.12
N ASN A 171 -6.64 21.10 -9.63
CA ASN A 171 -5.92 22.20 -10.29
C ASN A 171 -4.59 21.76 -10.92
N HIS A 172 -4.13 20.55 -10.64
CA HIS A 172 -2.81 20.08 -11.05
C HIS A 172 -2.89 18.75 -11.78
N GLN A 173 -2.61 18.75 -13.09
CA GLN A 173 -2.74 17.59 -13.96
C GLN A 173 -1.78 16.43 -13.63
N LYS A 174 -0.69 16.70 -12.90
CA LYS A 174 0.35 15.71 -12.58
C LYS A 174 0.15 15.00 -11.24
N ILE A 175 -0.88 15.34 -10.48
CA ILE A 175 -1.16 14.75 -9.17
C ILE A 175 -2.55 14.12 -9.22
N THR A 176 -2.61 12.79 -9.17
CA THR A 176 -3.84 11.99 -9.28
C THR A 176 -4.23 11.33 -7.96
#